data_e52ee8b96d2f21ae6939fe1aafd3af95
#
_entry.id   e52ee8b96d2f21ae6939fe1aafd3af95
#
_cell.length_a   1.000
_cell.length_b   1.000
_cell.length_c   1.000
_cell.angle_alpha   90.00
_cell.angle_beta   90.00
_cell.angle_gamma   90.00
#
_symmetry.space_group_name_H-M   'P 1'
#
loop_
_entity.id
_entity.type
_entity.pdbx_description
1 polymer ?
#
loop_
_entity_poly.entity_id
_entity_poly.type
_entity_poly.pdbx_seq_one_letter_code
_entity_poly.pdbx_strand_id
1 'polypeptide(L)'
;MEKAKLVIVGAGPAGIATAVEAKTAGITPVIILEKFDKPCETIHKFYHPGKRVDPVYRKVKIEPLGVCRFDTCTKEEFLELIDRYIRDYNLDIRFKQTVQKIEKINDCFRVHGKDLVIEAPIVVVAIGIFGRPVKPSYPIPKEVKNRVFFGTHSQIAPEFKKVLVVGGGDSAAETACFLADKAEVYLSYRRPQFFRINETNLAELNKRVEEGKIKLLMNTNIEGLEPAEDGRVKVLFKEIEPMVFDAVYYCLGGSTPENFLRSIGVEVEGKRAKVDEYGETNLPGLFLVGDLVVEKGSIMAAFNSAHKVIEGIKKRYQERLERGCE
;
A
#
# COMPACT_ATOMS: atom_id res chain seq x y z
N MET A 1 -21.81 -18.60 14.49
CA MET A 1 -20.60 -18.24 13.75
C MET A 1 -20.99 -18.14 12.30
N GLU A 2 -20.60 -17.05 11.64
CA GLU A 2 -20.95 -16.78 10.25
C GLU A 2 -20.08 -17.65 9.33
N LYS A 3 -20.64 -18.10 8.19
CA LYS A 3 -19.92 -18.90 7.21
C LYS A 3 -19.90 -18.21 5.85
N ALA A 4 -18.79 -18.29 5.14
CA ALA A 4 -18.62 -17.82 3.76
C ALA A 4 -17.92 -18.89 2.91
N LYS A 5 -17.99 -18.75 1.58
CA LYS A 5 -17.15 -19.58 0.68
C LYS A 5 -15.73 -19.03 0.57
N LEU A 6 -15.62 -17.71 0.67
CA LEU A 6 -14.36 -17.01 0.57
C LEU A 6 -14.35 -15.82 1.54
N VAL A 7 -13.30 -15.72 2.36
CA VAL A 7 -13.01 -14.52 3.16
C VAL A 7 -11.79 -13.82 2.58
N ILE A 8 -11.91 -12.51 2.36
CA ILE A 8 -10.83 -11.65 1.88
C ILE A 8 -10.43 -10.71 3.02
N VAL A 9 -9.15 -10.61 3.31
CA VAL A 9 -8.60 -9.74 4.35
C VAL A 9 -7.96 -8.51 3.70
N GLY A 10 -8.64 -7.39 3.80
CA GLY A 10 -8.26 -6.10 3.22
C GLY A 10 -9.11 -5.69 2.02
N ALA A 11 -9.66 -4.46 2.05
CA ALA A 11 -10.45 -3.86 0.97
C ALA A 11 -9.63 -2.84 0.15
N GLY A 12 -8.34 -3.12 -0.08
CA GLY A 12 -7.53 -2.41 -1.06
C GLY A 12 -7.85 -2.85 -2.49
N PRO A 13 -7.19 -2.28 -3.51
CA PRO A 13 -7.46 -2.63 -4.92
C PRO A 13 -7.42 -4.13 -5.19
N ALA A 14 -6.42 -4.86 -4.66
CA ALA A 14 -6.30 -6.31 -4.82
C ALA A 14 -7.48 -7.07 -4.18
N GLY A 15 -7.91 -6.67 -2.98
CA GLY A 15 -9.02 -7.32 -2.28
C GLY A 15 -10.35 -7.10 -2.98
N ILE A 16 -10.61 -5.88 -3.45
CA ILE A 16 -11.81 -5.56 -4.25
C ILE A 16 -11.79 -6.38 -5.55
N ALA A 17 -10.67 -6.39 -6.28
CA ALA A 17 -10.56 -7.18 -7.50
C ALA A 17 -10.78 -8.68 -7.24
N THR A 18 -10.23 -9.21 -6.14
CA THR A 18 -10.46 -10.62 -5.76
C THR A 18 -11.94 -10.92 -5.55
N ALA A 19 -12.67 -10.02 -4.90
CA ALA A 19 -14.11 -10.22 -4.68
C ALA A 19 -14.92 -10.13 -5.98
N VAL A 20 -14.56 -9.20 -6.87
CA VAL A 20 -15.20 -9.07 -8.21
C VAL A 20 -14.95 -10.33 -9.03
N GLU A 21 -13.71 -10.79 -9.13
CA GLU A 21 -13.35 -12.00 -9.86
C GLU A 21 -14.03 -13.25 -9.27
N ALA A 22 -14.11 -13.34 -7.94
CA ALA A 22 -14.78 -14.45 -7.26
C ALA A 22 -16.27 -14.49 -7.57
N LYS A 23 -16.96 -13.35 -7.49
CA LYS A 23 -18.39 -13.26 -7.83
C LYS A 23 -18.64 -13.53 -9.31
N THR A 24 -17.79 -13.02 -10.20
CA THR A 24 -17.85 -13.34 -11.64
C THR A 24 -17.69 -14.85 -11.89
N ALA A 25 -16.88 -15.52 -11.09
CA ALA A 25 -16.66 -16.95 -11.14
C ALA A 25 -17.76 -17.79 -10.44
N GLY A 26 -18.79 -17.15 -9.89
CA GLY A 26 -19.90 -17.83 -9.18
C GLY A 26 -19.57 -18.24 -7.75
N ILE A 27 -18.42 -17.81 -7.20
CA ILE A 27 -18.06 -18.07 -5.80
C ILE A 27 -18.83 -17.09 -4.91
N THR A 28 -19.73 -17.61 -4.07
CA THR A 28 -20.57 -16.81 -3.17
C THR A 28 -21.08 -17.67 -2.01
N PRO A 29 -21.21 -17.15 -0.79
CA PRO A 29 -20.94 -15.78 -0.35
C PRO A 29 -19.43 -15.46 -0.21
N VAL A 30 -19.07 -14.21 -0.53
CA VAL A 30 -17.74 -13.62 -0.36
C VAL A 30 -17.84 -12.49 0.64
N ILE A 31 -17.00 -12.49 1.67
CA ILE A 31 -16.96 -11.45 2.70
C ILE A 31 -15.56 -10.83 2.72
N ILE A 32 -15.50 -9.50 2.70
CA ILE A 32 -14.25 -8.73 2.84
C ILE A 32 -14.19 -8.14 4.24
N LEU A 33 -13.08 -8.33 4.95
CA LEU A 33 -12.81 -7.71 6.24
C LEU A 33 -11.81 -6.58 6.07
N GLU A 34 -12.23 -5.35 6.39
CA GLU A 34 -11.39 -4.15 6.29
C GLU A 34 -11.21 -3.51 7.67
N LYS A 35 -9.96 -3.20 8.03
CA LYS A 35 -9.63 -2.59 9.34
C LYS A 35 -10.05 -1.13 9.46
N PHE A 36 -10.14 -0.41 8.35
CA PHE A 36 -10.56 0.99 8.29
C PHE A 36 -12.07 1.13 8.08
N ASP A 37 -12.55 2.34 7.97
CA ASP A 37 -13.97 2.69 7.79
C ASP A 37 -14.37 2.90 6.32
N LYS A 38 -13.42 2.74 5.37
CA LYS A 38 -13.63 2.86 3.93
C LYS A 38 -12.66 1.98 3.15
N PRO A 39 -12.97 1.65 1.88
CA PRO A 39 -12.07 0.89 1.04
C PRO A 39 -10.88 1.75 0.58
N CYS A 40 -9.81 1.12 0.14
CA CYS A 40 -8.63 1.78 -0.43
C CYS A 40 -8.05 2.90 0.44
N GLU A 41 -8.08 2.76 1.76
CA GLU A 41 -7.62 3.78 2.71
C GLU A 41 -6.18 4.26 2.43
N THR A 42 -5.30 3.38 1.98
CA THR A 42 -3.93 3.72 1.59
C THR A 42 -3.91 4.75 0.45
N ILE A 43 -4.79 4.60 -0.54
CA ILE A 43 -4.93 5.55 -1.67
C ILE A 43 -5.51 6.87 -1.16
N HIS A 44 -6.57 6.82 -0.35
CA HIS A 44 -7.15 8.03 0.25
C HIS A 44 -6.11 8.83 1.01
N LYS A 45 -5.31 8.17 1.83
CA LYS A 45 -4.38 8.79 2.76
C LYS A 45 -3.07 9.26 2.12
N PHE A 46 -2.52 8.48 1.19
CA PHE A 46 -1.17 8.71 0.70
C PHE A 46 -1.09 9.30 -0.71
N TYR A 47 -2.18 9.27 -1.48
CA TYR A 47 -2.23 9.91 -2.78
C TYR A 47 -2.75 11.33 -2.63
N HIS A 48 -2.01 12.32 -3.16
CA HIS A 48 -2.49 13.70 -3.21
C HIS A 48 -3.69 13.86 -4.16
N PRO A 49 -4.50 14.90 -4.03
CA PRO A 49 -5.56 15.21 -5.00
C PRO A 49 -5.03 15.33 -6.42
N GLY A 50 -5.75 14.75 -7.38
CA GLY A 50 -5.36 14.75 -8.79
C GLY A 50 -4.17 13.84 -9.13
N LYS A 51 -3.66 13.06 -8.17
CA LYS A 51 -2.55 12.13 -8.45
C LYS A 51 -2.90 11.19 -9.59
N ARG A 52 -2.03 11.12 -10.58
CA ARG A 52 -2.14 10.20 -11.70
C ARG A 52 -1.97 8.74 -11.24
N VAL A 53 -2.87 7.89 -11.72
CA VAL A 53 -2.86 6.43 -11.50
C VAL A 53 -2.78 5.76 -12.86
N ASP A 54 -1.71 4.99 -13.08
CA ASP A 54 -1.41 4.36 -14.36
C ASP A 54 -1.46 2.84 -14.29
N PRO A 55 -1.98 2.16 -15.35
CA PRO A 55 -1.84 0.72 -15.51
C PRO A 55 -0.45 0.34 -16.06
N VAL A 56 0.53 1.22 -15.96
CA VAL A 56 1.88 1.09 -16.51
C VAL A 56 2.88 0.89 -15.39
N TYR A 57 3.85 0.00 -15.58
CA TYR A 57 5.02 -0.14 -14.72
C TYR A 57 6.29 -0.02 -15.56
N ARG A 58 7.16 0.97 -15.24
CA ARG A 58 8.42 1.25 -15.94
C ARG A 58 8.27 1.27 -17.47
N LYS A 59 7.33 2.06 -17.98
CA LYS A 59 6.96 2.20 -19.41
C LYS A 59 6.29 0.97 -20.04
N VAL A 60 6.11 -0.13 -19.32
CA VAL A 60 5.41 -1.31 -19.84
C VAL A 60 3.96 -1.24 -19.41
N LYS A 61 3.04 -1.16 -20.36
CA LYS A 61 1.61 -1.30 -20.09
C LYS A 61 1.34 -2.72 -19.61
N ILE A 62 0.65 -2.82 -18.47
CA ILE A 62 0.21 -4.12 -17.96
C ILE A 62 -1.20 -4.34 -18.46
N GLU A 63 -1.37 -5.33 -19.33
CA GLU A 63 -2.68 -5.69 -19.85
C GLU A 63 -3.51 -6.40 -18.76
N PRO A 64 -4.81 -6.09 -18.64
CA PRO A 64 -5.70 -6.76 -17.70
C PRO A 64 -5.93 -8.22 -18.09
N LEU A 65 -5.84 -9.13 -17.12
CA LEU A 65 -6.14 -10.55 -17.31
C LEU A 65 -7.62 -10.87 -17.02
N GLY A 66 -8.22 -10.15 -16.08
CA GLY A 66 -9.56 -10.41 -15.59
C GLY A 66 -10.56 -9.29 -15.89
N VAL A 67 -11.62 -9.28 -15.10
CA VAL A 67 -12.74 -8.31 -15.23
C VAL A 67 -12.30 -6.91 -14.78
N CYS A 68 -11.47 -6.83 -13.75
CA CYS A 68 -11.02 -5.57 -13.20
C CYS A 68 -9.95 -4.92 -14.07
N ARG A 69 -10.24 -3.71 -14.56
CA ARG A 69 -9.35 -2.93 -15.43
C ARG A 69 -9.57 -1.43 -15.26
N PHE A 70 -8.57 -0.66 -15.60
CA PHE A 70 -8.65 0.79 -15.68
C PHE A 70 -7.62 1.32 -16.68
N ASP A 71 -7.88 2.47 -17.25
CA ASP A 71 -6.92 3.26 -18.01
C ASP A 71 -6.29 4.33 -17.11
N THR A 72 -5.28 5.05 -17.63
CA THR A 72 -4.70 6.18 -16.90
C THR A 72 -5.78 7.15 -16.47
N CYS A 73 -5.82 7.42 -15.19
CA CYS A 73 -6.84 8.27 -14.57
C CYS A 73 -6.27 9.02 -13.36
N THR A 74 -7.05 9.90 -12.78
CA THR A 74 -6.73 10.54 -11.50
C THR A 74 -7.06 9.62 -10.33
N LYS A 75 -6.56 9.96 -9.14
CA LYS A 75 -6.93 9.32 -7.89
C LYS A 75 -8.44 9.25 -7.69
N GLU A 76 -9.12 10.37 -7.95
CA GLU A 76 -10.55 10.52 -7.75
C GLU A 76 -11.34 9.59 -8.68
N GLU A 77 -11.02 9.61 -9.98
CA GLU A 77 -11.61 8.71 -10.99
C GLU A 77 -11.36 7.23 -10.67
N PHE A 78 -10.17 6.92 -10.18
CA PHE A 78 -9.85 5.55 -9.74
C PHE A 78 -10.71 5.13 -8.54
N LEU A 79 -10.89 6.00 -7.54
CA LEU A 79 -11.74 5.70 -6.39
C LEU A 79 -13.21 5.56 -6.78
N GLU A 80 -13.72 6.36 -7.72
CA GLU A 80 -15.07 6.20 -8.29
C GLU A 80 -15.22 4.85 -9.01
N LEU A 81 -14.18 4.40 -9.70
CA LEU A 81 -14.18 3.06 -10.32
C LEU A 81 -14.29 1.96 -9.27
N ILE A 82 -13.54 2.07 -8.17
CA ILE A 82 -13.62 1.12 -7.05
C ILE A 82 -15.03 1.11 -6.45
N ASP A 83 -15.62 2.28 -6.18
CA ASP A 83 -16.97 2.40 -5.66
C ASP A 83 -18.02 1.80 -6.62
N ARG A 84 -17.80 1.92 -7.92
CA ARG A 84 -18.62 1.28 -8.96
C ARG A 84 -18.51 -0.23 -8.87
N TYR A 85 -17.32 -0.81 -8.78
CA TYR A 85 -17.17 -2.26 -8.58
C TYR A 85 -17.87 -2.75 -7.30
N ILE A 86 -17.77 -2.01 -6.20
CA ILE A 86 -18.43 -2.37 -4.95
C ILE A 86 -19.95 -2.44 -5.13
N ARG A 87 -20.55 -1.45 -5.79
CA ARG A 87 -22.00 -1.40 -6.05
C ARG A 87 -22.46 -2.45 -7.05
N ASP A 88 -21.82 -2.51 -8.22
CA ASP A 88 -22.27 -3.33 -9.34
C ASP A 88 -22.20 -4.82 -9.02
N TYR A 89 -21.20 -5.21 -8.22
CA TYR A 89 -21.03 -6.59 -7.75
C TYR A 89 -21.65 -6.83 -6.37
N ASN A 90 -22.28 -5.84 -5.76
CA ASN A 90 -22.89 -5.93 -4.42
C ASN A 90 -21.91 -6.60 -3.42
N LEU A 91 -20.71 -6.02 -3.25
CA LEU A 91 -19.65 -6.59 -2.42
C LEU A 91 -19.98 -6.42 -0.93
N ASP A 92 -19.89 -7.50 -0.16
CA ASP A 92 -20.05 -7.48 1.30
C ASP A 92 -18.73 -7.11 1.96
N ILE A 93 -18.61 -5.86 2.37
CA ILE A 93 -17.42 -5.33 3.05
C ILE A 93 -17.77 -5.00 4.49
N ARG A 94 -17.08 -5.67 5.42
CA ARG A 94 -17.22 -5.42 6.86
C ARG A 94 -16.08 -4.50 7.31
N PHE A 95 -16.39 -3.22 7.47
CA PHE A 95 -15.46 -2.19 7.92
C PHE A 95 -15.17 -2.28 9.42
N LYS A 96 -14.05 -1.65 9.85
CA LYS A 96 -13.57 -1.61 11.25
C LYS A 96 -13.31 -3.00 11.83
N GLN A 97 -13.07 -3.98 10.98
CA GLN A 97 -12.76 -5.37 11.33
C GLN A 97 -11.26 -5.64 11.11
N THR A 98 -10.45 -5.33 12.10
CA THR A 98 -9.04 -5.73 12.09
C THR A 98 -8.93 -7.24 12.29
N VAL A 99 -8.44 -7.96 11.29
CA VAL A 99 -8.17 -9.39 11.43
C VAL A 99 -6.95 -9.57 12.34
N GLN A 100 -7.16 -10.27 13.45
CA GLN A 100 -6.16 -10.53 14.49
C GLN A 100 -5.52 -11.89 14.34
N LYS A 101 -6.30 -12.89 13.87
CA LYS A 101 -5.89 -14.28 13.79
C LYS A 101 -6.59 -15.00 12.63
N ILE A 102 -5.89 -15.90 12.00
CA ILE A 102 -6.45 -16.86 11.04
C ILE A 102 -5.97 -18.24 11.49
N GLU A 103 -6.90 -19.13 11.78
CA GLU A 103 -6.63 -20.50 12.23
C GLU A 103 -7.11 -21.47 11.18
N LYS A 104 -6.25 -22.42 10.81
CA LYS A 104 -6.67 -23.56 9.99
C LYS A 104 -7.34 -24.59 10.87
N ILE A 105 -8.57 -24.99 10.51
CA ILE A 105 -9.37 -26.00 11.21
C ILE A 105 -9.82 -27.02 10.16
N ASN A 106 -9.18 -28.16 10.14
CA ASN A 106 -9.38 -29.18 9.10
C ASN A 106 -9.21 -28.58 7.69
N ASP A 107 -10.25 -28.64 6.87
CA ASP A 107 -10.30 -28.07 5.53
C ASP A 107 -10.79 -26.63 5.50
N CYS A 108 -10.99 -25.97 6.64
CA CYS A 108 -11.49 -24.61 6.73
C CYS A 108 -10.53 -23.69 7.48
N PHE A 109 -10.82 -22.42 7.40
CA PHE A 109 -10.16 -21.39 8.19
C PHE A 109 -11.18 -20.67 9.05
N ARG A 110 -10.79 -20.36 10.28
CA ARG A 110 -11.51 -19.45 11.16
C ARG A 110 -10.77 -18.11 11.19
N VAL A 111 -11.44 -17.08 10.68
CA VAL A 111 -10.90 -15.73 10.57
C VAL A 111 -11.49 -14.89 11.68
N HIS A 112 -10.65 -14.40 12.58
CA HIS A 112 -11.02 -13.57 13.72
C HIS A 112 -10.85 -12.09 13.38
N GLY A 113 -11.94 -11.39 13.17
CA GLY A 113 -12.01 -9.94 13.12
C GLY A 113 -12.03 -9.36 14.55
N LYS A 114 -12.26 -8.04 14.63
CA LYS A 114 -12.36 -7.37 15.94
C LYS A 114 -13.58 -7.84 16.75
N ASP A 115 -14.74 -7.88 16.11
CA ASP A 115 -16.03 -8.12 16.79
C ASP A 115 -16.79 -9.31 16.16
N LEU A 116 -16.17 -10.06 15.25
CA LEU A 116 -16.80 -11.17 14.54
C LEU A 116 -15.81 -12.29 14.22
N VAL A 117 -16.35 -13.47 13.99
CA VAL A 117 -15.59 -14.65 13.56
C VAL A 117 -16.30 -15.28 12.39
N ILE A 118 -15.57 -15.52 11.29
CA ILE A 118 -16.11 -16.14 10.07
C ILE A 118 -15.33 -17.43 9.76
N GLU A 119 -16.06 -18.47 9.40
CA GLU A 119 -15.46 -19.69 8.85
C GLU A 119 -15.60 -19.72 7.33
N ALA A 120 -14.51 -20.08 6.66
CA ALA A 120 -14.50 -20.23 5.21
C ALA A 120 -13.50 -21.32 4.76
N PRO A 121 -13.83 -22.06 3.70
CA PRO A 121 -12.88 -23.03 3.12
C PRO A 121 -11.68 -22.34 2.45
N ILE A 122 -11.83 -21.11 2.00
CA ILE A 122 -10.79 -20.35 1.31
C ILE A 122 -10.62 -18.96 1.96
N VAL A 123 -9.37 -18.57 2.13
CA VAL A 123 -9.00 -17.22 2.60
C VAL A 123 -7.99 -16.58 1.66
N VAL A 124 -8.22 -15.31 1.32
CA VAL A 124 -7.29 -14.50 0.53
C VAL A 124 -6.84 -13.30 1.35
N VAL A 125 -5.52 -13.15 1.53
CA VAL A 125 -4.93 -12.02 2.27
C VAL A 125 -4.48 -10.96 1.27
N ALA A 126 -5.09 -9.77 1.37
CA ALA A 126 -4.94 -8.63 0.45
C ALA A 126 -4.53 -7.33 1.17
N ILE A 127 -3.69 -7.45 2.20
CA ILE A 127 -3.36 -6.33 3.11
C ILE A 127 -2.27 -5.38 2.58
N GLY A 128 -1.74 -5.63 1.38
CA GLY A 128 -0.68 -4.84 0.76
C GLY A 128 0.62 -4.85 1.58
N ILE A 129 1.58 -4.03 1.14
CA ILE A 129 2.87 -3.87 1.85
C ILE A 129 2.95 -2.58 2.67
N PHE A 130 2.00 -1.67 2.50
CA PHE A 130 1.93 -0.40 3.23
C PHE A 130 1.27 -0.58 4.61
N GLY A 131 1.79 -1.50 5.42
CA GLY A 131 1.28 -1.71 6.77
C GLY A 131 1.56 -0.50 7.66
N ARG A 132 2.81 -0.13 7.83
CA ARG A 132 3.28 1.09 8.50
C ARG A 132 4.42 1.69 7.69
N PRO A 133 4.44 3.02 7.46
CA PRO A 133 5.60 3.67 6.87
C PRO A 133 6.86 3.32 7.64
N VAL A 134 7.95 3.05 6.94
CA VAL A 134 9.25 2.88 7.59
C VAL A 134 9.61 4.19 8.28
N LYS A 135 9.88 4.10 9.57
CA LYS A 135 10.36 5.23 10.37
C LYS A 135 11.89 5.25 10.37
N PRO A 136 12.52 6.42 10.57
CA PRO A 136 13.94 6.48 10.82
C PRO A 136 14.30 5.68 12.08
N SER A 137 15.57 5.27 12.18
CA SER A 137 16.08 4.50 13.32
C SER A 137 16.30 5.33 14.60
N TYR A 138 16.38 6.66 14.46
CA TYR A 138 16.51 7.59 15.58
C TYR A 138 15.15 8.03 16.11
N PRO A 139 15.06 8.45 17.40
CA PRO A 139 13.82 8.91 17.99
C PRO A 139 13.39 10.26 17.41
N ILE A 140 12.08 10.49 17.38
CA ILE A 140 11.50 11.78 16.99
C ILE A 140 11.06 12.48 18.27
N PRO A 141 11.62 13.67 18.57
CA PRO A 141 11.24 14.46 19.73
C PRO A 141 9.74 14.78 19.73
N LYS A 142 9.13 14.76 20.91
CA LYS A 142 7.67 14.99 21.06
C LYS A 142 7.27 16.39 20.61
N GLU A 143 8.13 17.36 20.79
CA GLU A 143 7.97 18.78 20.49
C GLU A 143 7.75 19.05 19.00
N VAL A 144 8.38 18.24 18.14
CA VAL A 144 8.30 18.40 16.67
C VAL A 144 7.46 17.31 15.98
N LYS A 145 6.82 16.44 16.75
CA LYS A 145 6.08 15.29 16.22
C LYS A 145 4.94 15.68 15.27
N ASN A 146 4.32 16.81 15.47
CA ASN A 146 3.25 17.37 14.61
C ASN A 146 3.78 17.96 13.30
N ARG A 147 5.10 18.07 13.14
CA ARG A 147 5.80 18.56 11.95
C ARG A 147 6.55 17.46 11.20
N VAL A 148 6.41 16.20 11.65
CA VAL A 148 7.07 15.04 11.03
C VAL A 148 6.02 14.09 10.48
N PHE A 149 6.10 13.86 9.18
CA PHE A 149 5.13 13.07 8.42
C PHE A 149 5.78 11.86 7.79
N PHE A 150 5.00 10.80 7.59
CA PHE A 150 5.47 9.53 7.03
C PHE A 150 4.63 9.08 5.85
N GLY A 151 5.30 8.65 4.78
CA GLY A 151 4.65 8.25 3.52
C GLY A 151 4.35 9.46 2.63
N THR A 152 3.53 9.26 1.62
CA THR A 152 3.12 10.32 0.70
C THR A 152 2.03 11.16 1.37
N HIS A 153 2.27 12.46 1.52
CA HIS A 153 1.29 13.38 2.09
C HIS A 153 0.68 14.27 1.00
N SER A 154 -0.62 14.41 1.08
CA SER A 154 -1.43 15.23 0.18
C SER A 154 -1.81 16.61 0.76
N GLN A 155 -1.28 16.93 1.93
CA GLN A 155 -1.59 18.17 2.63
C GLN A 155 -0.32 18.82 3.17
N ILE A 156 -0.22 20.11 3.01
CA ILE A 156 0.79 20.96 3.64
C ILE A 156 0.05 22.06 4.39
N ALA A 157 0.45 22.30 5.63
CA ALA A 157 -0.09 23.43 6.38
C ALA A 157 0.35 24.74 5.70
N PRO A 158 -0.54 25.74 5.57
CA PRO A 158 -0.24 26.99 4.85
C PRO A 158 0.96 27.76 5.41
N GLU A 159 1.26 27.58 6.69
CA GLU A 159 2.40 28.17 7.39
C GLU A 159 3.75 27.52 7.03
N PHE A 160 3.78 26.32 6.46
CA PHE A 160 5.02 25.65 6.10
C PHE A 160 5.59 26.23 4.80
N LYS A 161 6.71 26.93 4.90
CA LYS A 161 7.39 27.61 3.78
C LYS A 161 8.68 26.93 3.34
N LYS A 162 9.35 26.19 4.24
CA LYS A 162 10.60 25.49 3.96
C LYS A 162 10.49 24.06 4.50
N VAL A 163 10.46 23.06 3.62
CA VAL A 163 10.21 21.67 3.99
C VAL A 163 11.29 20.73 3.48
N LEU A 164 11.50 19.63 4.21
CA LEU A 164 12.40 18.56 3.83
C LEU A 164 11.61 17.32 3.45
N VAL A 165 11.88 16.77 2.28
CA VAL A 165 11.46 15.43 1.86
C VAL A 165 12.65 14.48 1.94
N VAL A 166 12.46 13.30 2.54
CA VAL A 166 13.53 12.32 2.73
C VAL A 166 13.17 11.03 2.00
N GLY A 167 13.95 10.67 1.00
CA GLY A 167 13.75 9.45 0.24
C GLY A 167 14.28 9.53 -1.19
N GLY A 168 14.25 8.41 -1.91
CA GLY A 168 14.81 8.33 -3.26
C GLY A 168 14.02 7.40 -4.18
N GLY A 169 12.71 7.31 -4.02
CA GLY A 169 11.77 6.58 -4.87
C GLY A 169 10.63 7.48 -5.35
N ASP A 170 9.70 6.92 -6.12
CA ASP A 170 8.57 7.65 -6.71
C ASP A 170 7.80 8.48 -5.68
N SER A 171 7.49 7.91 -4.51
CA SER A 171 6.78 8.64 -3.44
C SER A 171 7.53 9.88 -2.96
N ALA A 172 8.86 9.86 -2.95
CA ALA A 172 9.65 11.02 -2.56
C ALA A 172 9.63 12.11 -3.66
N ALA A 173 9.80 11.71 -4.93
CA ALA A 173 9.73 12.62 -6.07
C ALA A 173 8.36 13.27 -6.18
N GLU A 174 7.28 12.50 -6.13
CA GLU A 174 5.89 12.98 -6.18
C GLU A 174 5.57 13.94 -5.02
N THR A 175 5.98 13.58 -3.79
CA THR A 175 5.79 14.44 -2.61
C THR A 175 6.56 15.75 -2.77
N ALA A 176 7.81 15.69 -3.21
CA ALA A 176 8.63 16.87 -3.43
C ALA A 176 8.02 17.80 -4.51
N CYS A 177 7.61 17.24 -5.64
CA CYS A 177 6.97 18.02 -6.72
C CYS A 177 5.65 18.64 -6.27
N PHE A 178 4.81 17.89 -5.53
CA PHE A 178 3.54 18.42 -5.00
C PHE A 178 3.75 19.57 -4.02
N LEU A 179 4.75 19.48 -3.14
CA LEU A 179 5.05 20.50 -2.14
C LEU A 179 5.73 21.74 -2.77
N ALA A 180 6.46 21.56 -3.87
CA ALA A 180 7.20 22.62 -4.54
C ALA A 180 6.34 23.78 -5.10
N ASP A 181 5.04 23.54 -5.29
CA ASP A 181 4.09 24.59 -5.69
C ASP A 181 3.65 25.48 -4.50
N LYS A 182 4.01 25.09 -3.26
CA LYS A 182 3.52 25.72 -2.02
C LYS A 182 4.62 26.14 -1.06
N ALA A 183 5.80 25.54 -1.17
CA ALA A 183 6.93 25.75 -0.27
C ALA A 183 8.28 25.58 -0.99
N GLU A 184 9.35 26.12 -0.39
CA GLU A 184 10.72 25.77 -0.75
C GLU A 184 11.01 24.34 -0.30
N VAL A 185 11.30 23.45 -1.24
CA VAL A 185 11.50 22.04 -0.96
C VAL A 185 12.96 21.64 -1.04
N TYR A 186 13.41 20.94 -0.02
CA TYR A 186 14.68 20.20 -0.04
C TYR A 186 14.37 18.71 -0.14
N LEU A 187 15.07 17.98 -1.04
CA LEU A 187 14.97 16.53 -1.17
C LEU A 187 16.28 15.87 -0.78
N SER A 188 16.30 15.22 0.38
CA SER A 188 17.46 14.49 0.90
C SER A 188 17.44 13.04 0.45
N TYR A 189 18.56 12.59 -0.11
CA TYR A 189 18.78 11.21 -0.49
C TYR A 189 20.20 10.73 -0.16
N ARG A 190 20.31 9.55 0.44
CA ARG A 190 21.59 8.98 0.93
C ARG A 190 22.55 8.50 -0.18
N ARG A 191 22.17 8.54 -1.45
CA ARG A 191 23.00 8.08 -2.58
C ARG A 191 23.27 9.22 -3.55
N PRO A 192 24.28 9.07 -4.45
CA PRO A 192 24.64 10.14 -5.39
C PRO A 192 23.65 10.33 -6.52
N GLN A 193 22.79 9.34 -6.80
CA GLN A 193 21.80 9.41 -7.87
C GLN A 193 20.55 8.57 -7.55
N PHE A 194 19.42 8.90 -8.19
CA PHE A 194 18.18 8.16 -8.03
C PHE A 194 18.14 6.89 -8.87
N PHE A 195 17.70 5.76 -8.27
CA PHE A 195 17.61 4.45 -8.94
C PHE A 195 16.18 3.90 -8.99
N ARG A 196 15.26 4.49 -8.21
CA ARG A 196 13.93 3.94 -7.98
C ARG A 196 12.81 4.86 -8.43
N ILE A 197 13.15 6.01 -8.97
CA ILE A 197 12.19 6.95 -9.52
C ILE A 197 11.92 6.53 -10.97
N ASN A 198 10.65 6.41 -11.35
CA ASN A 198 10.28 6.18 -12.74
C ASN A 198 10.60 7.41 -13.59
N GLU A 199 10.72 7.25 -14.90
CA GLU A 199 11.21 8.31 -15.79
C GLU A 199 10.27 9.53 -15.83
N THR A 200 8.96 9.33 -15.72
CA THR A 200 7.99 10.44 -15.72
C THR A 200 8.18 11.30 -14.46
N ASN A 201 8.27 10.66 -13.28
CA ASN A 201 8.50 11.36 -12.03
C ASN A 201 9.89 11.99 -11.97
N LEU A 202 10.89 11.33 -12.56
CA LEU A 202 12.25 11.89 -12.62
C LEU A 202 12.32 13.12 -13.52
N ALA A 203 11.65 13.10 -14.67
CA ALA A 203 11.58 14.26 -15.57
C ALA A 203 10.90 15.46 -14.90
N GLU A 204 9.77 15.24 -14.20
CA GLU A 204 9.09 16.30 -13.46
C GLU A 204 9.94 16.82 -12.30
N LEU A 205 10.60 15.92 -11.55
CA LEU A 205 11.52 16.32 -10.49
C LEU A 205 12.66 17.19 -11.02
N ASN A 206 13.32 16.78 -12.11
CA ASN A 206 14.41 17.53 -12.72
C ASN A 206 13.95 18.92 -13.19
N LYS A 207 12.77 19.02 -13.81
CA LYS A 207 12.17 20.30 -14.19
C LYS A 207 12.00 21.22 -12.98
N ARG A 208 11.49 20.72 -11.85
CA ARG A 208 11.31 21.51 -10.61
C ARG A 208 12.64 21.91 -9.98
N VAL A 209 13.68 21.10 -10.13
CA VAL A 209 15.05 21.43 -9.72
C VAL A 209 15.62 22.56 -10.60
N GLU A 210 15.48 22.47 -11.92
CA GLU A 210 15.89 23.50 -12.88
C GLU A 210 15.16 24.83 -12.64
N GLU A 211 13.87 24.79 -12.28
CA GLU A 211 13.08 25.96 -11.88
C GLU A 211 13.50 26.53 -10.50
N GLY A 212 14.43 25.91 -9.80
CA GLY A 212 14.89 26.33 -8.47
C GLY A 212 13.90 26.10 -7.32
N LYS A 213 12.80 25.38 -7.58
CA LYS A 213 11.75 25.07 -6.58
C LYS A 213 12.11 23.91 -5.67
N ILE A 214 12.98 23.01 -6.13
CA ILE A 214 13.47 21.86 -5.35
C ILE A 214 14.99 21.91 -5.30
N LYS A 215 15.54 21.81 -4.09
CA LYS A 215 16.98 21.71 -3.84
C LYS A 215 17.33 20.27 -3.45
N LEU A 216 18.25 19.66 -4.19
CA LEU A 216 18.69 18.29 -3.91
C LEU A 216 19.80 18.27 -2.89
N LEU A 217 19.66 17.48 -1.85
CA LEU A 217 20.68 17.13 -0.86
C LEU A 217 21.06 15.66 -1.07
N MET A 218 21.94 15.43 -2.05
CA MET A 218 22.40 14.09 -2.39
C MET A 218 23.54 13.67 -1.46
N ASN A 219 23.73 12.35 -1.26
CA ASN A 219 24.74 11.77 -0.34
C ASN A 219 24.59 12.28 1.11
N THR A 220 23.36 12.53 1.57
CA THR A 220 23.10 13.01 2.92
C THR A 220 22.39 11.93 3.75
N ASN A 221 22.92 11.70 4.96
CA ASN A 221 22.32 10.83 5.96
C ASN A 221 21.87 11.67 7.16
N ILE A 222 20.64 11.46 7.61
CA ILE A 222 20.10 12.13 8.78
C ILE A 222 20.41 11.28 10.01
N GLU A 223 21.01 11.89 11.04
CA GLU A 223 21.35 11.24 12.30
C GLU A 223 20.35 11.50 13.41
N GLY A 224 19.58 12.58 13.30
CA GLY A 224 18.59 12.93 14.32
C GLY A 224 17.76 14.16 13.97
N LEU A 225 16.76 14.38 14.81
CA LEU A 225 15.94 15.60 14.81
C LEU A 225 15.99 16.24 16.19
N GLU A 226 16.01 17.56 16.23
CA GLU A 226 15.91 18.38 17.44
C GLU A 226 14.84 19.46 17.26
N PRO A 227 14.16 19.91 18.33
CA PRO A 227 13.37 21.12 18.26
C PRO A 227 14.29 22.34 18.11
N ALA A 228 14.01 23.22 17.15
CA ALA A 228 14.64 24.53 17.07
C ALA A 228 13.98 25.48 18.09
N GLU A 229 14.64 26.61 18.41
CA GLU A 229 14.13 27.61 19.38
C GLU A 229 12.75 28.18 19.01
N ASP A 230 12.45 28.26 17.71
CA ASP A 230 11.18 28.73 17.16
C ASP A 230 10.13 27.62 16.97
N GLY A 231 10.39 26.42 17.49
CA GLY A 231 9.51 25.26 17.41
C GLY A 231 9.51 24.55 16.07
N ARG A 232 10.39 24.93 15.13
CA ARG A 232 10.63 24.21 13.88
C ARG A 232 11.50 22.96 14.10
N VAL A 233 11.73 22.20 13.03
CA VAL A 233 12.52 20.95 13.08
C VAL A 233 13.94 21.25 12.66
N LYS A 234 14.89 21.12 13.58
CA LYS A 234 16.30 21.10 13.26
C LYS A 234 16.71 19.69 12.89
N VAL A 235 17.20 19.50 11.69
CA VAL A 235 17.62 18.22 11.13
C VAL A 235 19.15 18.12 11.21
N LEU A 236 19.64 17.08 11.87
CA LEU A 236 21.05 16.79 12.01
C LEU A 236 21.49 15.84 10.89
N PHE A 237 22.38 16.31 10.03
CA PHE A 237 22.97 15.52 8.96
C PHE A 237 24.39 15.10 9.35
N LYS A 238 24.81 13.96 8.83
CA LYS A 238 26.18 13.46 9.04
C LYS A 238 27.22 14.22 8.21
N GLU A 239 26.86 14.56 6.96
CA GLU A 239 27.78 15.07 5.95
C GLU A 239 27.75 16.59 5.79
N ILE A 240 26.71 17.26 6.27
CA ILE A 240 26.52 18.72 6.15
C ILE A 240 26.06 19.32 7.47
N GLU A 241 26.17 20.63 7.58
CA GLU A 241 25.69 21.37 8.75
C GLU A 241 24.18 21.17 8.98
N PRO A 242 23.73 21.19 10.26
CA PRO A 242 22.33 21.10 10.59
C PRO A 242 21.48 22.16 9.90
N MET A 243 20.29 21.79 9.47
CA MET A 243 19.35 22.70 8.80
C MET A 243 18.01 22.71 9.52
N VAL A 244 17.33 23.85 9.51
CA VAL A 244 16.01 24.02 10.11
C VAL A 244 14.92 24.05 9.03
N PHE A 245 13.85 23.28 9.27
CA PHE A 245 12.70 23.15 8.39
C PHE A 245 11.39 23.31 9.15
N ASP A 246 10.35 23.78 8.46
CA ASP A 246 9.01 23.87 9.03
C ASP A 246 8.37 22.49 9.20
N ALA A 247 8.69 21.55 8.31
CA ALA A 247 8.24 20.17 8.37
C ALA A 247 9.21 19.20 7.67
N VAL A 248 9.15 17.92 8.06
CA VAL A 248 9.93 16.83 7.46
C VAL A 248 8.99 15.71 7.03
N TYR A 249 9.11 15.28 5.76
CA TYR A 249 8.31 14.23 5.13
C TYR A 249 9.19 13.01 4.82
N TYR A 250 9.04 11.93 5.57
CA TYR A 250 9.78 10.68 5.36
C TYR A 250 9.08 9.78 4.35
N CYS A 251 9.66 9.64 3.16
CA CYS A 251 9.23 8.73 2.10
C CYS A 251 10.18 7.53 1.98
N LEU A 252 10.35 6.79 3.07
CA LEU A 252 11.33 5.70 3.21
C LEU A 252 10.80 4.33 2.74
N GLY A 253 9.58 4.30 2.21
CA GLY A 253 8.87 3.08 1.84
C GLY A 253 8.03 2.50 2.98
N GLY A 254 7.41 1.35 2.74
CA GLY A 254 6.63 0.60 3.73
C GLY A 254 7.35 -0.65 4.21
N SER A 255 7.07 -1.11 5.42
CA SER A 255 7.46 -2.43 5.89
C SER A 255 6.51 -3.49 5.33
N THR A 256 7.02 -4.67 5.00
CA THR A 256 6.18 -5.82 4.67
C THR A 256 5.44 -6.29 5.93
N PRO A 257 4.20 -6.79 5.80
CA PRO A 257 3.44 -7.33 6.94
C PRO A 257 3.92 -8.72 7.39
N GLU A 258 5.24 -8.94 7.39
CA GLU A 258 5.87 -10.24 7.68
C GLU A 258 5.40 -10.83 9.01
N ASN A 259 5.31 -9.99 10.05
CA ASN A 259 4.91 -10.47 11.38
C ASN A 259 3.50 -11.06 11.37
N PHE A 260 2.57 -10.43 10.65
CA PHE A 260 1.21 -10.97 10.52
C PHE A 260 1.23 -12.29 9.73
N LEU A 261 1.93 -12.35 8.59
CA LEU A 261 2.02 -13.55 7.78
C LEU A 261 2.65 -14.71 8.56
N ARG A 262 3.72 -14.47 9.31
CA ARG A 262 4.33 -15.49 10.19
C ARG A 262 3.39 -15.92 11.32
N SER A 263 2.63 -14.99 11.89
CA SER A 263 1.69 -15.30 12.99
C SER A 263 0.53 -16.21 12.58
N ILE A 264 0.19 -16.20 11.29
CA ILE A 264 -0.85 -17.10 10.72
C ILE A 264 -0.26 -18.36 10.07
N GLY A 265 1.06 -18.61 10.24
CA GLY A 265 1.73 -19.82 9.77
C GLY A 265 2.21 -19.81 8.32
N VAL A 266 2.20 -18.65 7.65
CA VAL A 266 2.73 -18.51 6.29
C VAL A 266 4.25 -18.53 6.31
N GLU A 267 4.84 -19.36 5.46
CA GLU A 267 6.29 -19.38 5.25
C GLU A 267 6.76 -18.11 4.56
N VAL A 268 7.76 -17.45 5.18
CA VAL A 268 8.35 -16.20 4.68
C VAL A 268 9.84 -16.40 4.51
N GLU A 269 10.33 -16.26 3.29
CA GLU A 269 11.75 -16.30 2.93
C GLU A 269 12.27 -14.87 2.71
N GLY A 270 13.28 -14.46 3.48
CA GLY A 270 13.71 -13.07 3.52
C GLY A 270 12.57 -12.14 3.95
N LYS A 271 12.14 -11.26 3.04
CA LYS A 271 11.04 -10.29 3.27
C LYS A 271 9.75 -10.63 2.50
N ARG A 272 9.67 -11.80 1.89
CA ARG A 272 8.54 -12.20 1.05
C ARG A 272 7.95 -13.53 1.48
N ALA A 273 6.65 -13.62 1.37
CA ALA A 273 5.97 -14.89 1.54
C ALA A 273 6.30 -15.83 0.37
N LYS A 274 6.48 -17.10 0.69
CA LYS A 274 6.61 -18.14 -0.31
C LYS A 274 5.24 -18.54 -0.81
N VAL A 275 5.00 -18.35 -2.09
CA VAL A 275 3.74 -18.69 -2.76
C VAL A 275 4.02 -19.35 -4.10
N ASP A 276 3.05 -20.10 -4.59
CA ASP A 276 3.08 -20.68 -5.93
C ASP A 276 2.63 -19.68 -7.03
N GLU A 277 2.48 -20.18 -8.25
CA GLU A 277 2.07 -19.39 -9.43
C GLU A 277 0.67 -18.75 -9.33
N TYR A 278 -0.21 -19.30 -8.47
CA TYR A 278 -1.55 -18.80 -8.18
C TYR A 278 -1.63 -17.98 -6.89
N GLY A 279 -0.50 -17.74 -6.23
CA GLY A 279 -0.45 -17.02 -4.95
C GLY A 279 -0.83 -17.85 -3.74
N GLU A 280 -0.91 -19.20 -3.86
CA GLU A 280 -1.18 -20.09 -2.75
C GLU A 280 0.04 -20.27 -1.86
N THR A 281 -0.18 -20.22 -0.54
CA THR A 281 0.87 -20.35 0.46
C THR A 281 1.13 -21.84 0.79
N ASN A 282 2.04 -22.09 1.75
CA ASN A 282 2.22 -23.41 2.37
C ASN A 282 0.96 -23.95 3.10
N LEU A 283 -0.07 -23.11 3.29
CA LEU A 283 -1.34 -23.50 3.91
C LEU A 283 -2.41 -23.67 2.82
N PRO A 284 -2.77 -24.95 2.42
CA PRO A 284 -3.71 -25.19 1.35
C PRO A 284 -5.07 -24.51 1.57
N GLY A 285 -5.46 -23.65 0.62
CA GLY A 285 -6.65 -22.80 0.67
C GLY A 285 -6.41 -21.39 1.19
N LEU A 286 -5.18 -21.04 1.59
CA LEU A 286 -4.80 -19.68 1.96
C LEU A 286 -3.92 -19.06 0.88
N PHE A 287 -4.40 -17.96 0.31
CA PHE A 287 -3.78 -17.27 -0.82
C PHE A 287 -3.37 -15.83 -0.44
N LEU A 288 -2.39 -15.30 -1.15
CA LEU A 288 -1.97 -13.91 -1.06
C LEU A 288 -2.16 -13.21 -2.41
N VAL A 289 -2.48 -11.92 -2.38
CA VAL A 289 -2.65 -11.09 -3.58
C VAL A 289 -2.00 -9.71 -3.44
N GLY A 290 -1.90 -9.02 -4.57
CA GLY A 290 -1.38 -7.65 -4.64
C GLY A 290 0.10 -7.57 -4.30
N ASP A 291 0.51 -6.50 -3.67
CA ASP A 291 1.92 -6.22 -3.36
C ASP A 291 2.59 -7.28 -2.47
N LEU A 292 1.82 -8.18 -1.85
CA LEU A 292 2.37 -9.31 -1.10
C LEU A 292 3.08 -10.32 -2.01
N VAL A 293 2.62 -10.45 -3.27
CA VAL A 293 3.11 -11.45 -4.23
C VAL A 293 3.73 -10.82 -5.48
N VAL A 294 3.32 -9.60 -5.83
CA VAL A 294 3.81 -8.90 -7.02
C VAL A 294 5.14 -8.23 -6.72
N GLU A 295 6.19 -8.58 -7.48
CA GLU A 295 7.53 -8.01 -7.27
C GLU A 295 7.62 -6.51 -7.57
N LYS A 296 6.78 -6.04 -8.46
CA LYS A 296 6.79 -4.68 -8.99
C LYS A 296 5.39 -4.12 -8.80
N GLY A 297 5.18 -3.45 -7.65
CA GLY A 297 3.87 -2.94 -7.24
C GLY A 297 3.25 -2.02 -8.29
N SER A 298 2.12 -2.44 -8.85
CA SER A 298 1.23 -1.61 -9.62
C SER A 298 -0.20 -2.10 -9.36
N ILE A 299 -1.15 -1.19 -9.42
CA ILE A 299 -2.56 -1.53 -9.17
C ILE A 299 -3.06 -2.55 -10.21
N MET A 300 -2.66 -2.41 -11.49
CA MET A 300 -3.06 -3.38 -12.52
C MET A 300 -2.43 -4.75 -12.27
N ALA A 301 -1.17 -4.81 -11.83
CA ALA A 301 -0.56 -6.09 -11.45
C ALA A 301 -1.25 -6.71 -10.22
N ALA A 302 -1.72 -5.89 -9.29
CA ALA A 302 -2.52 -6.35 -8.16
C ALA A 302 -3.87 -6.92 -8.61
N PHE A 303 -4.56 -6.29 -9.58
CA PHE A 303 -5.78 -6.83 -10.21
C PHE A 303 -5.50 -8.17 -10.88
N ASN A 304 -4.42 -8.26 -11.66
CA ASN A 304 -4.04 -9.51 -12.34
C ASN A 304 -3.69 -10.63 -11.37
N SER A 305 -3.10 -10.31 -10.21
CA SER A 305 -2.85 -11.31 -9.16
C SER A 305 -4.16 -11.86 -8.57
N ALA A 306 -5.17 -11.02 -8.43
CA ALA A 306 -6.51 -11.43 -7.98
C ALA A 306 -7.15 -12.42 -8.97
N HIS A 307 -7.09 -12.12 -10.27
CA HIS A 307 -7.59 -13.02 -11.31
C HIS A 307 -6.90 -14.40 -11.23
N LYS A 308 -5.56 -14.43 -11.18
CA LYS A 308 -4.79 -15.70 -11.06
C LYS A 308 -5.16 -16.51 -9.82
N VAL A 309 -5.36 -15.85 -8.68
CA VAL A 309 -5.80 -16.53 -7.46
C VAL A 309 -7.16 -17.20 -7.66
N ILE A 310 -8.12 -16.51 -8.27
CA ILE A 310 -9.45 -17.10 -8.52
C ILE A 310 -9.39 -18.24 -9.53
N GLU A 311 -8.52 -18.17 -10.56
CA GLU A 311 -8.26 -19.31 -11.44
C GLU A 311 -7.71 -20.52 -10.66
N GLY A 312 -6.72 -20.30 -9.78
CA GLY A 312 -6.16 -21.34 -8.93
C GLY A 312 -7.18 -21.97 -7.98
N ILE A 313 -8.03 -21.13 -7.37
CA ILE A 313 -9.12 -21.60 -6.50
C ILE A 313 -10.11 -22.47 -7.27
N LYS A 314 -10.58 -22.06 -8.44
CA LYS A 314 -11.48 -22.84 -9.29
C LYS A 314 -10.86 -24.19 -9.68
N LYS A 315 -9.60 -24.17 -10.08
CA LYS A 315 -8.88 -25.37 -10.52
C LYS A 315 -8.68 -26.41 -9.41
N ARG A 316 -8.45 -25.95 -8.17
CA ARG A 316 -7.99 -26.83 -7.08
C ARG A 316 -9.03 -27.11 -5.99
N TYR A 317 -10.01 -26.20 -5.83
CA TYR A 317 -10.87 -26.16 -4.64
C TYR A 317 -12.37 -26.15 -4.95
N GLN A 318 -12.79 -26.53 -6.15
CA GLN A 318 -14.21 -26.51 -6.53
C GLN A 318 -15.07 -27.37 -5.58
N GLU A 319 -14.68 -28.61 -5.34
CA GLU A 319 -15.40 -29.51 -4.42
C GLU A 319 -15.45 -28.96 -2.98
N ARG A 320 -14.36 -28.36 -2.53
CA ARG A 320 -14.27 -27.76 -1.19
C ARG A 320 -15.16 -26.50 -1.09
N LEU A 321 -15.25 -25.70 -2.14
CA LEU A 321 -16.18 -24.58 -2.22
C LEU A 321 -17.65 -25.04 -2.21
N GLU A 322 -17.97 -26.13 -2.90
CA GLU A 322 -19.33 -26.68 -2.92
C GLU A 322 -19.73 -27.20 -1.54
N ARG A 323 -18.88 -28.00 -0.89
CA ARG A 323 -19.10 -28.54 0.45
C ARG A 323 -19.18 -27.44 1.51
N GLY A 324 -18.29 -26.44 1.44
CA GLY A 324 -18.18 -25.40 2.46
C GLY A 324 -17.48 -25.90 3.73
N CYS A 325 -17.72 -25.20 4.84
CA CYS A 325 -17.29 -25.62 6.17
C CYS A 325 -18.44 -26.36 6.87
N GLU A 326 -18.26 -27.63 7.13
CA GLU A 326 -19.18 -28.44 7.91
C GLU A 326 -19.18 -28.08 9.39
#